data_2ccec851493ed20f0e23cf6ab753bfc4
#
_entry.id   2ccec851493ed20f0e23cf6ab753bfc4
#
_cell.length_a   1.000
_cell.length_b   1.000
_cell.length_c   1.000
_cell.angle_alpha   90.00
_cell.angle_beta   90.00
_cell.angle_gamma   90.00
#
_symmetry.space_group_name_H-M   'P 1'
#
loop_
_entity.id
_entity.type
_entity.pdbx_description
1 polymer ?
#
loop_
_entity_poly.entity_id
_entity_poly.type
_entity_poly.pdbx_seq_one_letter_code
_entity_poly.pdbx_strand_id
1 'polypeptide(L)'
;HPDLEHEAIFQEELVLVTSPVIATLEDLVGIADLKTIVFQIGCSYRQRLEALLADLGIVTSKPLEFGSLDTIISCVSAGVGITLLPKGAVAAAHQDGRVAIHQLPPERSLVDTLFVRRSDAYTSSAMTALLDMARSAGKA
;
A
#
# COMPACT_ATOMS: atom_id res chain seq x y z
N HIS A 1 22.65 13.88 10.85
CA HIS A 1 23.34 12.79 11.51
C HIS A 1 24.51 12.30 10.64
N PRO A 2 25.74 12.21 11.17
CA PRO A 2 26.91 11.93 10.32
C PRO A 2 26.89 10.56 9.65
N ASP A 3 26.14 9.61 10.18
CA ASP A 3 26.05 8.27 9.59
C ASP A 3 25.04 8.17 8.45
N LEU A 4 24.32 9.25 8.17
CA LEU A 4 23.28 9.23 7.15
C LEU A 4 23.83 9.82 5.86
N GLU A 5 23.83 9.02 4.81
CA GLU A 5 24.22 9.46 3.49
C GLU A 5 23.13 10.30 2.83
N HIS A 6 21.90 9.86 3.02
CA HIS A 6 20.81 10.42 2.26
C HIS A 6 19.51 10.34 3.05
N GLU A 7 18.72 11.41 2.95
CA GLU A 7 17.42 11.51 3.57
C GLU A 7 16.45 12.17 2.59
N ALA A 8 15.27 11.60 2.44
CA ALA A 8 14.25 12.16 1.58
C ALA A 8 12.88 11.99 2.22
N ILE A 9 12.05 13.02 2.12
CA ILE A 9 10.68 13.02 2.59
C ILE A 9 9.79 13.11 1.36
N PHE A 10 8.85 12.17 1.24
CA PHE A 10 7.86 12.14 0.18
C PHE A 10 6.47 12.25 0.77
N GLN A 11 5.63 13.09 0.17
CA GLN A 11 4.21 13.06 0.47
C GLN A 11 3.55 12.12 -0.51
N GLU A 12 2.90 11.10 0.00
CA GLU A 12 2.23 10.09 -0.80
C GLU A 12 0.74 10.10 -0.53
N GLU A 13 -0.03 9.88 -1.59
CA GLU A 13 -1.46 9.59 -1.44
C GLU A 13 -1.64 8.08 -1.46
N LEU A 14 -2.15 7.54 -0.36
CA LEU A 14 -2.49 6.13 -0.25
C LEU A 14 -3.91 5.90 -0.73
N VAL A 15 -4.12 4.80 -1.42
CA VAL A 15 -5.45 4.39 -1.86
C VAL A 15 -5.68 2.95 -1.43
N LEU A 16 -6.94 2.61 -1.18
CA LEU A 16 -7.33 1.23 -0.97
C LEU A 16 -7.46 0.55 -2.33
N VAL A 17 -6.85 -0.60 -2.48
CA VAL A 17 -6.78 -1.34 -3.75
C VAL A 17 -7.57 -2.63 -3.59
N THR A 18 -8.50 -2.85 -4.48
CA THR A 18 -9.39 -4.01 -4.46
C THR A 18 -9.50 -4.64 -5.85
N SER A 19 -10.15 -5.79 -5.92
CA SER A 19 -10.57 -6.35 -7.20
C SER A 19 -11.55 -5.37 -7.88
N PRO A 20 -11.59 -5.37 -9.23
CA PRO A 20 -12.48 -4.46 -9.95
C PRO A 20 -13.97 -4.66 -9.67
N VAL A 21 -14.36 -5.81 -9.14
CA VAL A 21 -15.77 -6.10 -8.83
C VAL A 21 -16.27 -5.33 -7.61
N ILE A 22 -15.37 -4.79 -6.80
CA ILE A 22 -15.75 -4.01 -5.62
C ILE A 22 -15.86 -2.55 -6.03
N ALA A 23 -17.08 -2.04 -6.06
CA ALA A 23 -17.36 -0.69 -6.56
C ALA A 23 -17.12 0.40 -5.52
N THR A 24 -17.42 0.14 -4.25
CA THR A 24 -17.33 1.14 -3.18
C THR A 24 -16.72 0.53 -1.92
N LEU A 25 -16.28 1.40 -1.00
CA LEU A 25 -15.75 0.96 0.31
C LEU A 25 -16.82 0.25 1.13
N GLU A 26 -18.07 0.67 1.02
CA GLU A 26 -19.18 0.06 1.74
C GLU A 26 -19.39 -1.39 1.33
N ASP A 27 -19.05 -1.74 0.11
CA ASP A 27 -19.17 -3.12 -0.38
C ASP A 27 -18.29 -4.09 0.40
N LEU A 28 -17.21 -3.59 1.03
CA LEU A 28 -16.32 -4.42 1.84
C LEU A 28 -16.99 -4.96 3.09
N VAL A 29 -17.94 -4.22 3.65
CA VAL A 29 -18.63 -4.60 4.89
C VAL A 29 -19.39 -5.91 4.74
N GLY A 30 -19.88 -6.19 3.55
CA GLY A 30 -20.64 -7.40 3.28
C GLY A 30 -19.81 -8.64 2.92
N ILE A 31 -18.49 -8.49 2.83
CA ILE A 31 -17.63 -9.60 2.40
C ILE A 31 -17.29 -10.48 3.58
N ALA A 32 -17.66 -11.76 3.49
CA ALA A 32 -17.29 -12.75 4.51
C ALA A 32 -15.78 -13.07 4.36
N ASP A 33 -15.11 -13.17 5.50
CA ASP A 33 -13.69 -13.56 5.56
C ASP A 33 -12.79 -12.67 4.67
N LEU A 34 -13.00 -11.35 4.76
CA LEU A 34 -12.18 -10.40 4.04
C LEU A 34 -10.73 -10.50 4.50
N LYS A 35 -9.81 -10.62 3.54
CA LYS A 35 -8.38 -10.73 3.81
C LYS A 35 -7.66 -9.46 3.41
N THR A 36 -6.63 -9.11 4.19
CA THR A 36 -5.70 -8.03 3.86
C THR A 36 -4.41 -8.60 3.34
N ILE A 37 -3.78 -7.88 2.44
CA ILE A 37 -2.51 -8.26 1.83
C ILE A 37 -1.52 -7.13 2.09
N VAL A 38 -0.35 -7.46 2.61
CA VAL A 38 0.66 -6.48 3.00
C VAL A 38 2.05 -6.93 2.58
N PHE A 39 2.97 -5.96 2.47
CA PHE A 39 4.38 -6.29 2.32
C PHE A 39 4.93 -6.90 3.60
N GLN A 40 5.92 -7.76 3.45
CA GLN A 40 6.65 -8.36 4.57
C GLN A 40 7.37 -7.29 5.39
N ILE A 41 7.77 -6.19 4.74
CA ILE A 41 8.33 -5.02 5.41
C ILE A 41 7.41 -3.83 5.12
N GLY A 42 7.47 -2.79 5.94
CA GLY A 42 6.59 -1.64 5.80
C GLY A 42 5.38 -1.74 6.71
N CYS A 43 5.59 -2.04 7.97
CA CYS A 43 4.51 -2.24 8.95
C CYS A 43 3.61 -1.04 9.15
N SER A 44 4.05 0.18 8.79
CA SER A 44 3.21 1.37 8.90
C SER A 44 1.99 1.29 7.97
N TYR A 45 2.14 0.72 6.79
CA TYR A 45 1.01 0.53 5.88
C TYR A 45 0.03 -0.50 6.43
N ARG A 46 0.54 -1.55 7.06
CA ARG A 46 -0.29 -2.55 7.72
C ARG A 46 -1.14 -1.92 8.81
N GLN A 47 -0.52 -1.12 9.68
CA GLN A 47 -1.24 -0.44 10.76
C GLN A 47 -2.29 0.52 10.22
N ARG A 48 -1.97 1.25 9.16
CA ARG A 48 -2.91 2.18 8.52
C ARG A 48 -4.10 1.45 7.92
N LEU A 49 -3.85 0.31 7.28
CA LEU A 49 -4.92 -0.51 6.71
C LEU A 49 -5.83 -1.05 7.81
N GLU A 50 -5.26 -1.54 8.90
CA GLU A 50 -6.03 -2.04 10.03
C GLU A 50 -6.89 -0.92 10.65
N ALA A 51 -6.33 0.28 10.79
CA ALA A 51 -7.08 1.41 11.32
C ALA A 51 -8.23 1.83 10.40
N LEU A 52 -8.01 1.83 9.09
CA LEU A 52 -9.05 2.13 8.12
C LEU A 52 -10.20 1.14 8.22
N LEU A 53 -9.90 -0.15 8.29
CA LEU A 53 -10.91 -1.19 8.37
C LEU A 53 -11.67 -1.12 9.70
N ALA A 54 -10.98 -0.78 10.78
CA ALA A 54 -11.63 -0.55 12.08
C ALA A 54 -12.63 0.60 12.01
N ASP A 55 -12.31 1.67 11.29
CA ASP A 55 -13.23 2.79 11.07
C ASP A 55 -14.51 2.34 10.35
N LEU A 56 -14.39 1.33 9.49
CA LEU A 56 -15.53 0.77 8.75
C LEU A 56 -16.24 -0.35 9.52
N GLY A 57 -15.77 -0.67 10.72
CA GLY A 57 -16.34 -1.75 11.52
C GLY A 57 -15.99 -3.15 11.02
N ILE A 58 -14.91 -3.28 10.24
CA ILE A 58 -14.51 -4.56 9.65
C ILE A 58 -13.40 -5.19 10.49
N VAL A 59 -13.60 -6.45 10.85
CA VAL A 59 -12.59 -7.25 11.52
C VAL A 59 -12.05 -8.26 10.51
N THR A 60 -10.74 -8.29 10.35
CA THR A 60 -10.10 -9.21 9.41
C THR A 60 -9.25 -10.24 10.15
N SER A 61 -8.98 -11.35 9.47
CA SER A 61 -8.06 -12.36 9.95
C SER A 61 -6.61 -11.87 9.78
N LYS A 62 -5.65 -12.74 10.12
CA LYS A 62 -4.23 -12.44 9.98
C LYS A 62 -3.91 -12.05 8.53
N PRO A 63 -3.14 -10.97 8.31
CA PRO A 63 -2.77 -10.54 6.96
C PRO A 63 -1.94 -11.58 6.21
N LEU A 64 -2.11 -11.59 4.89
CA LEU A 64 -1.22 -12.31 3.99
C LEU A 64 -0.03 -11.41 3.67
N GLU A 65 1.17 -11.94 3.77
CA GLU A 65 2.40 -11.17 3.59
C GLU A 65 3.17 -11.65 2.36
N PHE A 66 3.58 -10.70 1.52
CA PHE A 66 4.37 -10.99 0.32
C PHE A 66 5.51 -9.99 0.20
N GLY A 67 6.58 -10.39 -0.46
CA GLY A 67 7.75 -9.55 -0.67
C GLY A 67 7.79 -8.84 -2.02
N SER A 68 6.78 -9.00 -2.85
CA SER A 68 6.75 -8.45 -4.21
C SER A 68 5.47 -7.68 -4.47
N LEU A 69 5.62 -6.46 -5.00
CA LEU A 69 4.48 -5.64 -5.41
C LEU A 69 3.64 -6.34 -6.48
N ASP A 70 4.29 -6.97 -7.45
CA ASP A 70 3.58 -7.67 -8.54
C ASP A 70 2.72 -8.80 -8.00
N THR A 71 3.21 -9.55 -7.02
CA THR A 71 2.45 -10.60 -6.37
C THR A 71 1.24 -10.03 -5.64
N ILE A 72 1.43 -8.93 -4.91
CA ILE A 72 0.34 -8.27 -4.19
C ILE A 72 -0.74 -7.83 -5.16
N ILE A 73 -0.37 -7.13 -6.23
CA ILE A 73 -1.33 -6.65 -7.23
C ILE A 73 -2.06 -7.82 -7.89
N SER A 74 -1.35 -8.90 -8.22
CA SER A 74 -1.97 -10.08 -8.83
C SER A 74 -2.99 -10.73 -7.89
N CYS A 75 -2.67 -10.85 -6.61
CA CYS A 75 -3.59 -11.40 -5.62
C CYS A 75 -4.83 -10.53 -5.44
N VAL A 76 -4.65 -9.21 -5.39
CA VAL A 76 -5.77 -8.27 -5.28
C VAL A 76 -6.64 -8.35 -6.53
N SER A 77 -6.04 -8.38 -7.70
CA SER A 77 -6.75 -8.51 -8.97
C SER A 77 -7.59 -9.79 -9.02
N ALA A 78 -7.08 -10.87 -8.46
CA ALA A 78 -7.78 -12.15 -8.41
C ALA A 78 -8.87 -12.23 -7.32
N GLY A 79 -9.00 -11.19 -6.50
CA GLY A 79 -10.02 -11.17 -5.45
C GLY A 79 -9.61 -11.88 -4.17
N VAL A 80 -8.33 -12.19 -3.99
CA VAL A 80 -7.84 -12.86 -2.79
C VAL A 80 -7.98 -11.97 -1.55
N GLY A 81 -7.76 -10.65 -1.72
CA GLY A 81 -7.86 -9.72 -0.61
C GLY A 81 -7.70 -8.29 -1.08
N ILE A 82 -7.53 -7.39 -0.13
CA ILE A 82 -7.38 -5.95 -0.36
C ILE A 82 -6.04 -5.48 0.20
N THR A 83 -5.57 -4.33 -0.28
CA THR A 83 -4.31 -3.76 0.20
C THR A 83 -4.36 -2.23 0.18
N LEU A 84 -3.40 -1.62 0.86
CA LEU A 84 -3.19 -0.17 0.89
C LEU A 84 -1.85 0.11 0.24
N LEU A 85 -1.84 0.93 -0.81
CA LEU A 85 -0.63 1.24 -1.57
C LEU A 85 -0.63 2.71 -1.99
N PRO A 86 0.55 3.28 -2.27
CA PRO A 86 0.62 4.59 -2.91
C PRO A 86 -0.08 4.54 -4.27
N LYS A 87 -0.82 5.61 -4.57
CA LYS A 87 -1.58 5.70 -5.81
C LYS A 87 -0.69 5.50 -7.04
N GLY A 88 0.51 6.06 -7.04
CA GLY A 88 1.44 5.91 -8.16
C GLY A 88 1.89 4.47 -8.38
N ALA A 89 1.93 3.65 -7.34
CA ALA A 89 2.37 2.27 -7.44
C ALA A 89 1.36 1.37 -8.17
N VAL A 90 0.08 1.76 -8.18
CA VAL A 90 -0.99 0.95 -8.76
C VAL A 90 -1.60 1.60 -10.00
N ALA A 91 -1.09 2.74 -10.44
CA ALA A 91 -1.68 3.49 -11.54
C ALA A 91 -1.81 2.65 -12.82
N ALA A 92 -0.76 1.92 -13.18
CA ALA A 92 -0.77 1.10 -14.40
C ALA A 92 -1.79 -0.04 -14.29
N ALA A 93 -1.82 -0.74 -13.17
CA ALA A 93 -2.79 -1.82 -12.95
C ALA A 93 -4.22 -1.31 -12.97
N HIS A 94 -4.45 -0.12 -12.42
CA HIS A 94 -5.76 0.52 -12.44
C HIS A 94 -6.17 0.90 -13.88
N GLN A 95 -5.25 1.48 -14.65
CA GLN A 95 -5.51 1.84 -16.05
C GLN A 95 -5.81 0.60 -16.90
N ASP A 96 -5.16 -0.51 -16.59
CA ASP A 96 -5.38 -1.77 -17.29
C ASP A 96 -6.66 -2.49 -16.85
N GLY A 97 -7.38 -1.96 -15.88
CA GLY A 97 -8.61 -2.57 -15.38
C GLY A 97 -8.40 -3.80 -14.51
N ARG A 98 -7.18 -4.02 -14.03
CA ARG A 98 -6.85 -5.18 -13.19
C ARG A 98 -7.28 -5.01 -11.74
N VAL A 99 -7.30 -3.79 -11.26
CA VAL A 99 -7.71 -3.46 -9.90
C VAL A 99 -8.58 -2.22 -9.89
N ALA A 100 -9.36 -2.06 -8.83
CA ALA A 100 -10.04 -0.81 -8.53
C ALA A 100 -9.28 -0.09 -7.43
N ILE A 101 -9.29 1.23 -7.46
CA ILE A 101 -8.74 2.05 -6.39
C ILE A 101 -9.86 2.86 -5.76
N HIS A 102 -9.77 3.06 -4.45
CA HIS A 102 -10.76 3.80 -3.68
C HIS A 102 -10.05 4.90 -2.92
N GLN A 103 -10.50 6.14 -3.11
CA GLN A 103 -9.94 7.28 -2.41
C GLN A 103 -10.34 7.23 -0.94
N LEU A 104 -9.43 7.67 -0.10
CA LEU A 104 -9.60 7.69 1.35
C LEU A 104 -9.77 9.12 1.83
N PRO A 105 -10.35 9.33 3.03
CA PRO A 105 -10.35 10.66 3.65
C PRO A 105 -8.92 11.18 3.79
N PRO A 106 -8.69 12.50 3.71
CA PRO A 106 -7.33 13.06 3.76
C PRO A 106 -6.51 12.60 4.97
N GLU A 107 -7.13 12.43 6.13
CA GLU A 107 -6.46 11.97 7.35
C GLU A 107 -5.97 10.52 7.24
N ARG A 108 -6.48 9.75 6.28
CA ARG A 108 -6.07 8.37 6.01
C ARG A 108 -5.24 8.22 4.75
N SER A 109 -5.34 9.19 3.82
CA SER A 109 -4.72 9.06 2.50
C SER A 109 -3.36 9.70 2.40
N LEU A 110 -3.14 10.83 3.08
CA LEU A 110 -1.89 11.56 2.94
C LEU A 110 -0.89 11.15 4.00
N VAL A 111 0.28 10.75 3.56
CA VAL A 111 1.38 10.36 4.45
C VAL A 111 2.67 10.98 3.97
N ASP A 112 3.46 11.45 4.94
CA ASP A 112 4.84 11.83 4.71
C ASP A 112 5.69 10.60 5.00
N THR A 113 6.37 10.12 3.98
CA THR A 113 7.23 8.96 4.12
C THR A 113 8.68 9.42 4.11
N LEU A 114 9.38 9.11 5.18
CA LEU A 114 10.79 9.43 5.34
C LEU A 114 11.64 8.23 4.98
N PHE A 115 12.48 8.39 3.96
CA PHE A 115 13.47 7.38 3.60
C PHE A 115 14.84 7.86 4.03
N VAL A 116 15.50 7.05 4.85
CA VAL A 116 16.83 7.35 5.36
C VAL A 116 17.74 6.17 5.03
N ARG A 117 18.91 6.49 4.45
CA ARG A 117 19.88 5.46 4.09
C ARG A 117 21.26 5.87 4.54
N ARG A 118 21.96 4.95 5.19
CA ARG A 118 23.35 5.16 5.56
C ARG A 118 24.25 4.91 4.36
N SER A 119 25.43 5.54 4.36
CA SER A 119 26.41 5.41 3.29
C SER A 119 26.92 3.98 3.12
N ASP A 120 26.94 3.20 4.20
CA ASP A 120 27.43 1.82 4.21
C ASP A 120 26.29 0.79 4.37
N ALA A 121 25.05 1.22 4.27
CA ALA A 121 23.93 0.35 4.54
C ALA A 121 23.61 -0.56 3.35
N TYR A 122 23.35 -1.81 3.65
CA TYR A 122 22.77 -2.74 2.69
C TYR A 122 21.31 -2.39 2.47
N THR A 123 20.93 -2.25 1.21
CA THR A 123 19.53 -1.95 0.84
C THR A 123 18.91 -3.18 0.18
N SER A 124 17.89 -3.76 0.81
CA SER A 124 17.20 -4.93 0.27
C SER A 124 16.44 -4.58 -1.01
N SER A 125 16.12 -5.60 -1.81
CA SER A 125 15.32 -5.42 -3.03
C SER A 125 13.95 -4.80 -2.71
N ALA A 126 13.33 -5.20 -1.61
CA ALA A 126 12.04 -4.65 -1.22
C ALA A 126 12.15 -3.18 -0.83
N MET A 127 13.20 -2.80 -0.11
CA MET A 127 13.44 -1.40 0.24
C MET A 127 13.69 -0.56 -1.00
N THR A 128 14.47 -1.07 -1.95
CA THR A 128 14.73 -0.40 -3.21
C THR A 128 13.43 -0.17 -4.00
N ALA A 129 12.57 -1.18 -4.05
CA ALA A 129 11.28 -1.06 -4.71
C ALA A 129 10.41 0.01 -4.06
N LEU A 130 10.38 0.09 -2.73
CA LEU A 130 9.63 1.13 -2.03
C LEU A 130 10.16 2.52 -2.32
N LEU A 131 11.48 2.69 -2.34
CA LEU A 131 12.09 3.98 -2.69
C LEU A 131 11.75 4.40 -4.11
N ASP A 132 11.80 3.47 -5.05
CA ASP A 132 11.48 3.76 -6.44
C ASP A 132 10.01 4.14 -6.60
N MET A 133 9.11 3.46 -5.91
CA MET A 133 7.69 3.79 -5.92
C MET A 133 7.44 5.17 -5.34
N ALA A 134 8.07 5.51 -4.23
CA ALA A 134 7.92 6.81 -3.59
C ALA A 134 8.43 7.92 -4.50
N ARG A 135 9.57 7.72 -5.15
CA ARG A 135 10.13 8.70 -6.10
C ARG A 135 9.21 8.89 -7.29
N SER A 136 8.64 7.81 -7.82
CA SER A 136 7.71 7.90 -8.94
C SER A 136 6.44 8.66 -8.55
N ALA A 137 5.90 8.39 -7.37
CA ALA A 137 4.72 9.09 -6.87
C ALA A 137 5.02 10.59 -6.64
N GLY A 138 6.23 10.91 -6.15
CA GLY A 138 6.62 12.29 -5.89
C GLY A 138 6.85 13.11 -7.16
N LYS A 139 7.02 12.47 -8.31
CA LYS A 139 7.22 13.13 -9.60
C LYS A 139 5.94 13.39 -10.37
N ALA A 140 4.86 12.77 -9.96
CA ALA A 140 3.59 12.84 -10.67
C ALA A 140 2.92 14.21 -10.57
#